data_8fba49bb6460ee068c6359006737961e
#
_entry.id   8fba49bb6460ee068c6359006737961e
#
_cell.length_a   1.000
_cell.length_b   1.000
_cell.length_c   1.000
_cell.angle_alpha   90.00
_cell.angle_beta   90.00
_cell.angle_gamma   90.00
#
_symmetry.space_group_name_H-M   'P 1'
#
loop_
_entity.id
_entity.type
_entity.pdbx_description
1 polymer ?
#
loop_
_entity_poly.entity_id
_entity_poly.type
_entity_poly.pdbx_seq_one_letter_code
_entity_poly.pdbx_strand_id
1 'polypeptide(L)'
;TGRGSRSSGRLATDSIGHYLSSIGRVPLLTAAEEIELAHHVQAMKELLDTQEEDRTPKQRHRIRMGKRARDRMMAANLRLVVSVAKKYQGKGLELLDLIQEGSLGLERAVEKFDPTRGYKFSTYAFWWIRQSMTRAIACQSRTIRLPVHLSERLTTIRKVSLDLAHKLGAMPNRLEIAEEMDIGLE
;
A
#
# COMPACT_ATOMS: atom_id res chain seq x y z
N THR A 1 0.72 -8.39 -43.11
CA THR A 1 1.21 -7.06 -42.73
C THR A 1 0.62 -6.65 -41.39
N GLY A 2 1.23 -7.12 -40.30
CA GLY A 2 0.85 -6.82 -38.93
C GLY A 2 2.04 -6.20 -38.21
N ARG A 3 2.11 -4.87 -38.17
CA ARG A 3 2.99 -4.08 -37.33
C ARG A 3 2.13 -3.22 -36.41
N GLY A 4 1.93 -3.62 -35.17
CA GLY A 4 1.11 -2.82 -34.24
C GLY A 4 1.03 -3.33 -32.81
N SER A 5 2.11 -3.84 -32.19
CA SER A 5 2.01 -4.24 -30.78
C SER A 5 3.31 -4.08 -29.96
N ARG A 6 4.27 -3.26 -30.40
CA ARG A 6 5.57 -3.10 -29.67
C ARG A 6 5.78 -1.73 -29.02
N SER A 7 4.86 -0.77 -29.17
CA SER A 7 5.04 0.59 -28.63
C SER A 7 4.54 0.75 -27.19
N SER A 8 3.51 0.02 -26.78
CA SER A 8 2.92 0.13 -25.44
C SER A 8 3.89 -0.27 -24.31
N GLY A 9 4.64 -1.35 -24.49
CA GLY A 9 5.59 -1.82 -23.46
C GLY A 9 6.78 -0.88 -23.23
N ARG A 10 7.28 -0.21 -24.27
CA ARG A 10 8.39 0.75 -24.15
C ARG A 10 7.99 2.01 -23.40
N LEU A 11 6.83 2.59 -23.70
CA LEU A 11 6.33 3.79 -23.03
C LEU A 11 6.07 3.57 -21.54
N ALA A 12 5.51 2.40 -21.18
CA ALA A 12 5.30 2.04 -19.78
C ALA A 12 6.62 1.84 -19.03
N THR A 13 7.62 1.22 -19.66
CA THR A 13 8.95 1.03 -19.06
C THR A 13 9.67 2.37 -18.86
N ASP A 14 9.56 3.31 -19.80
CA ASP A 14 10.14 4.65 -19.69
C ASP A 14 9.45 5.44 -18.55
N SER A 15 8.13 5.34 -18.43
CA SER A 15 7.37 6.02 -17.37
C SER A 15 7.74 5.50 -15.97
N ILE A 16 7.88 4.19 -15.80
CA ILE A 16 8.33 3.58 -14.54
C ILE A 16 9.76 4.00 -14.23
N GLY A 17 10.65 3.96 -15.20
CA GLY A 17 12.06 4.37 -15.04
C GLY A 17 12.17 5.83 -14.62
N HIS A 18 11.41 6.73 -15.24
CA HIS A 18 11.35 8.14 -14.87
C HIS A 18 10.81 8.34 -13.45
N TYR A 19 9.73 7.65 -13.08
CA TYR A 19 9.17 7.70 -11.74
C TYR A 19 10.19 7.24 -10.68
N LEU A 20 10.83 6.07 -10.88
CA LEU A 20 11.84 5.54 -9.96
C LEU A 20 13.04 6.49 -9.81
N SER A 21 13.47 7.12 -10.91
CA SER A 21 14.54 8.13 -10.89
C SER A 21 14.13 9.36 -10.09
N SER A 22 12.87 9.81 -10.22
CA SER A 22 12.36 10.99 -9.52
C SER A 22 12.29 10.79 -8.01
N ILE A 23 11.75 9.65 -7.55
CA ILE A 23 11.68 9.33 -6.11
C ILE A 23 13.07 9.06 -5.50
N GLY A 24 14.02 8.60 -6.32
CA GLY A 24 15.40 8.36 -5.88
C GLY A 24 16.17 9.62 -5.51
N ARG A 25 15.76 10.79 -6.02
CA ARG A 25 16.39 12.09 -5.74
C ARG A 25 16.01 12.66 -4.38
N VAL A 26 14.91 12.20 -3.79
CA VAL A 26 14.44 12.70 -2.49
C VAL A 26 15.29 12.06 -1.38
N PRO A 27 15.95 12.86 -0.52
CA PRO A 27 16.75 12.32 0.57
C PRO A 27 15.86 11.62 1.60
N LEU A 28 16.42 10.58 2.22
CA LEU A 28 15.77 9.87 3.31
C LEU A 28 15.73 10.77 4.56
N LEU A 29 14.70 10.61 5.39
CA LEU A 29 14.56 11.32 6.65
C LEU A 29 15.35 10.61 7.75
N THR A 30 15.91 11.40 8.65
CA THR A 30 16.44 10.91 9.91
C THR A 30 15.30 10.69 10.92
N ALA A 31 15.54 9.90 11.97
CA ALA A 31 14.53 9.66 13.00
C ALA A 31 14.07 10.96 13.70
N ALA A 32 14.96 11.93 13.88
CA ALA A 32 14.61 13.23 14.44
C ALA A 32 13.69 14.04 13.50
N GLU A 33 13.96 14.03 12.19
CA GLU A 33 13.11 14.69 11.19
C GLU A 33 11.74 14.00 11.09
N GLU A 34 11.67 12.66 11.18
CA GLU A 34 10.40 11.93 11.20
C GLU A 34 9.50 12.39 12.37
N ILE A 35 10.09 12.56 13.55
CA ILE A 35 9.38 13.01 14.77
C ILE A 35 8.90 14.46 14.59
N GLU A 36 9.76 15.36 14.14
CA GLU A 36 9.43 16.78 13.92
C GLU A 36 8.29 16.93 12.91
N LEU A 37 8.41 16.27 11.76
CA LEU A 37 7.38 16.30 10.72
C LEU A 37 6.06 15.69 11.21
N ALA A 38 6.10 14.61 11.98
CA ALA A 38 4.91 14.00 12.55
C ALA A 38 4.17 14.95 13.51
N HIS A 39 4.88 15.69 14.35
CA HIS A 39 4.26 16.71 15.21
C HIS A 39 3.57 17.81 14.41
N HIS A 40 4.14 18.26 13.29
CA HIS A 40 3.48 19.23 12.42
C HIS A 40 2.22 18.66 11.77
N VAL A 41 2.23 17.39 11.38
CA VAL A 41 1.05 16.71 10.81
C VAL A 41 -0.05 16.55 11.86
N GLN A 42 0.29 16.15 13.08
CA GLN A 42 -0.68 16.04 14.18
C GLN A 42 -1.30 17.39 14.54
N ALA A 43 -0.49 18.44 14.71
CA ALA A 43 -0.97 19.79 14.99
C ALA A 43 -1.88 20.34 13.87
N MET A 44 -1.63 19.98 12.61
CA MET A 44 -2.51 20.31 11.50
C MET A 44 -3.86 19.60 11.65
N LYS A 45 -3.85 18.31 11.98
CA LYS A 45 -5.06 17.49 12.07
C LYS A 45 -6.02 18.03 13.14
N GLU A 46 -5.51 18.39 14.32
CA GLU A 46 -6.30 19.01 15.38
C GLU A 46 -6.98 20.32 14.93
N LEU A 47 -6.31 21.08 14.06
CA LEU A 47 -6.83 22.34 13.55
C LEU A 47 -7.80 22.17 12.36
N LEU A 48 -7.79 21.03 11.68
CA LEU A 48 -8.71 20.76 10.57
C LEU A 48 -10.15 20.56 11.03
N ASP A 49 -10.38 20.16 12.29
CA ASP A 49 -11.70 20.00 12.88
C ASP A 49 -12.40 21.37 13.12
N THR A 50 -11.64 22.48 13.09
CA THR A 50 -12.18 23.84 13.18
C THR A 50 -12.66 24.30 11.80
N GLN A 51 -13.82 24.98 11.74
CA GLN A 51 -14.37 25.54 10.49
C GLN A 51 -13.38 26.53 9.87
N GLU A 52 -13.32 26.55 8.54
CA GLU A 52 -12.30 27.32 7.80
C GLU A 52 -12.43 28.83 8.00
N GLU A 53 -13.65 29.32 8.20
CA GLU A 53 -13.99 30.72 8.41
C GLU A 53 -13.47 31.24 9.75
N ASP A 54 -13.48 30.41 10.79
CA ASP A 54 -13.06 30.78 12.16
C ASP A 54 -11.54 30.68 12.39
N ARG A 55 -10.77 30.24 11.38
CA ARG A 55 -9.33 30.04 11.53
C ARG A 55 -8.56 31.35 11.56
N THR A 56 -7.80 31.54 12.63
CA THR A 56 -6.87 32.66 12.75
C THR A 56 -5.70 32.55 11.74
N PRO A 57 -5.03 33.68 11.41
CA PRO A 57 -3.85 33.64 10.54
C PRO A 57 -2.74 32.70 11.02
N LYS A 58 -2.55 32.56 12.34
CA LYS A 58 -1.60 31.63 12.94
C LYS A 58 -1.99 30.18 12.70
N GLN A 59 -3.27 29.85 12.83
CA GLN A 59 -3.78 28.49 12.56
C GLN A 59 -3.65 28.13 11.06
N ARG A 60 -3.95 29.07 10.16
CA ARG A 60 -3.74 28.87 8.73
C ARG A 60 -2.27 28.63 8.39
N HIS A 61 -1.34 29.32 9.08
CA HIS A 61 0.09 29.08 8.92
C HIS A 61 0.48 27.66 9.40
N ARG A 62 0.01 27.22 10.56
CA ARG A 62 0.25 25.86 11.09
C ARG A 62 -0.29 24.79 10.16
N ILE A 63 -1.47 24.96 9.59
CA ILE A 63 -2.04 24.03 8.60
C ILE A 63 -1.15 23.94 7.36
N ARG A 64 -0.63 25.08 6.85
CA ARG A 64 0.30 25.05 5.71
C ARG A 64 1.59 24.31 6.03
N MET A 65 2.15 24.51 7.22
CA MET A 65 3.33 23.79 7.67
C MET A 65 3.06 22.29 7.77
N GLY A 66 1.93 21.90 8.35
CA GLY A 66 1.51 20.49 8.43
C GLY A 66 1.32 19.83 7.06
N LYS A 67 0.71 20.52 6.09
CA LYS A 67 0.59 20.02 4.71
C LYS A 67 1.98 19.79 4.08
N ARG A 68 2.91 20.74 4.21
CA ARG A 68 4.28 20.61 3.71
C ARG A 68 5.02 19.47 4.41
N ALA A 69 4.84 19.31 5.73
CA ALA A 69 5.43 18.23 6.50
C ALA A 69 4.91 16.87 6.02
N ARG A 70 3.59 16.74 5.81
CA ARG A 70 2.96 15.54 5.23
C ARG A 70 3.57 15.20 3.88
N ASP A 71 3.62 16.17 2.97
CA ASP A 71 4.11 15.97 1.60
C ASP A 71 5.60 15.58 1.60
N ARG A 72 6.42 16.18 2.48
CA ARG A 72 7.84 15.79 2.64
C ARG A 72 7.97 14.37 3.19
N MET A 73 7.17 14.03 4.20
CA MET A 73 7.18 12.69 4.80
C MET A 73 6.72 11.62 3.81
N MET A 74 5.71 11.93 2.99
CA MET A 74 5.28 11.09 1.88
C MET A 74 6.39 10.89 0.85
N ALA A 75 6.95 11.97 0.33
CA ALA A 75 7.95 11.93 -0.74
C ALA A 75 9.20 11.13 -0.34
N ALA A 76 9.69 11.30 0.89
CA ALA A 76 10.86 10.58 1.39
C ALA A 76 10.63 9.07 1.55
N ASN A 77 9.36 8.63 1.70
CA ASN A 77 9.00 7.24 1.94
C ASN A 77 8.40 6.51 0.72
N LEU A 78 8.30 7.15 -0.46
CA LEU A 78 7.82 6.49 -1.69
C LEU A 78 8.69 5.29 -2.09
N ARG A 79 9.98 5.31 -1.78
CA ARG A 79 10.88 4.17 -2.00
C ARG A 79 10.47 2.93 -1.20
N LEU A 80 9.93 3.11 0.01
CA LEU A 80 9.37 2.02 0.81
C LEU A 80 8.14 1.43 0.12
N VAL A 81 7.23 2.27 -0.41
CA VAL A 81 6.06 1.81 -1.17
C VAL A 81 6.48 0.93 -2.34
N VAL A 82 7.46 1.36 -3.14
CA VAL A 82 7.98 0.58 -4.27
C VAL A 82 8.57 -0.74 -3.82
N SER A 83 9.32 -0.77 -2.73
CA SER A 83 9.94 -2.00 -2.20
C SER A 83 8.89 -3.04 -1.79
N VAL A 84 7.76 -2.58 -1.25
CA VAL A 84 6.62 -3.44 -0.90
C VAL A 84 5.87 -3.87 -2.16
N ALA A 85 5.58 -2.95 -3.09
CA ALA A 85 4.84 -3.22 -4.32
C ALA A 85 5.51 -4.31 -5.18
N LYS A 86 6.85 -4.31 -5.26
CA LYS A 86 7.61 -5.36 -5.97
C LYS A 86 7.29 -6.77 -5.51
N LYS A 87 6.97 -6.97 -4.23
CA LYS A 87 6.61 -8.30 -3.66
C LYS A 87 5.19 -8.76 -4.06
N TYR A 88 4.38 -7.84 -4.57
CA TYR A 88 3.00 -8.09 -4.98
C TYR A 88 2.79 -8.11 -6.49
N GLN A 89 3.85 -7.96 -7.28
CA GLN A 89 3.79 -8.11 -8.75
C GLN A 89 3.27 -9.51 -9.15
N GLY A 90 2.59 -9.57 -10.29
CA GLY A 90 2.03 -10.81 -10.82
C GLY A 90 0.75 -11.30 -10.12
N LYS A 91 0.16 -10.51 -9.24
CA LYS A 91 -1.09 -10.85 -8.53
C LYS A 91 -2.35 -10.22 -9.14
N GLY A 92 -2.29 -9.82 -10.41
CA GLY A 92 -3.44 -9.32 -11.16
C GLY A 92 -3.57 -7.79 -11.22
N LEU A 93 -2.63 -7.04 -10.64
CA LEU A 93 -2.49 -5.59 -10.81
C LEU A 93 -1.11 -5.25 -11.36
N GLU A 94 -1.04 -4.19 -12.16
CA GLU A 94 0.21 -3.64 -12.65
C GLU A 94 1.03 -2.98 -11.53
N LEU A 95 2.34 -2.87 -11.72
CA LEU A 95 3.23 -2.30 -10.70
C LEU A 95 2.87 -0.85 -10.35
N LEU A 96 2.50 -0.05 -11.34
CA LEU A 96 2.12 1.35 -11.11
C LEU A 96 0.84 1.46 -10.28
N ASP A 97 -0.16 0.61 -10.54
CA ASP A 97 -1.40 0.57 -9.77
C ASP A 97 -1.14 0.15 -8.32
N LEU A 98 -0.28 -0.86 -8.12
CA LEU A 98 0.16 -1.27 -6.78
C LEU A 98 0.86 -0.13 -6.04
N ILE A 99 1.70 0.65 -6.72
CA ILE A 99 2.38 1.81 -6.14
C ILE A 99 1.37 2.89 -5.75
N GLN A 100 0.36 3.18 -6.59
CA GLN A 100 -0.68 4.16 -6.28
C GLN A 100 -1.49 3.73 -5.05
N GLU A 101 -1.98 2.50 -5.04
CA GLU A 101 -2.72 1.95 -3.90
C GLU A 101 -1.88 1.92 -2.61
N GLY A 102 -0.60 1.57 -2.74
CA GLY A 102 0.35 1.63 -1.63
C GLY A 102 0.60 3.05 -1.13
N SER A 103 0.61 4.04 -2.03
CA SER A 103 0.77 5.45 -1.67
C SER A 103 -0.42 5.98 -0.88
N LEU A 104 -1.66 5.54 -1.19
CA LEU A 104 -2.83 5.81 -0.36
C LEU A 104 -2.71 5.18 1.05
N GLY A 105 -2.11 3.99 1.13
CA GLY A 105 -1.76 3.38 2.42
C GLY A 105 -0.72 4.18 3.19
N LEU A 106 0.31 4.67 2.51
CA LEU A 106 1.34 5.53 3.10
C LEU A 106 0.76 6.85 3.62
N GLU A 107 -0.15 7.49 2.88
CA GLU A 107 -0.84 8.71 3.31
C GLU A 107 -1.57 8.51 4.65
N ARG A 108 -2.35 7.43 4.75
CA ARG A 108 -3.03 7.07 6.01
C ARG A 108 -2.03 6.81 7.15
N ALA A 109 -0.87 6.21 6.83
CA ALA A 109 0.17 5.99 7.83
C ALA A 109 0.74 7.31 8.33
N VAL A 110 1.04 8.27 7.45
CA VAL A 110 1.54 9.61 7.81
C VAL A 110 0.54 10.35 8.72
N GLU A 111 -0.75 10.29 8.40
CA GLU A 111 -1.79 10.97 9.17
C GLU A 111 -2.03 10.36 10.57
N LYS A 112 -1.77 9.06 10.72
CA LYS A 112 -2.05 8.33 11.97
C LYS A 112 -0.81 8.00 12.77
N PHE A 113 0.37 8.37 12.30
CA PHE A 113 1.62 8.06 12.97
C PHE A 113 1.75 8.86 14.27
N ASP A 114 2.06 8.13 15.34
CA ASP A 114 2.31 8.68 16.66
C ASP A 114 3.80 8.52 17.01
N PRO A 115 4.59 9.63 16.98
CA PRO A 115 6.01 9.58 17.24
C PRO A 115 6.35 9.28 18.71
N THR A 116 5.39 9.44 19.65
CA THR A 116 5.62 9.22 21.08
C THR A 116 5.82 7.75 21.42
N ARG A 117 5.40 6.83 20.55
CA ARG A 117 5.50 5.38 20.74
C ARG A 117 6.92 4.81 20.54
N GLY A 118 7.88 5.60 20.09
CA GLY A 118 9.29 5.20 19.96
C GLY A 118 9.61 4.26 18.80
N TYR A 119 8.65 3.92 17.95
CA TYR A 119 8.89 3.10 16.76
C TYR A 119 9.27 3.96 15.56
N LYS A 120 10.13 3.40 14.67
CA LYS A 120 10.43 4.02 13.37
C LYS A 120 9.17 4.11 12.51
N PHE A 121 9.03 5.20 11.78
CA PHE A 121 7.90 5.41 10.87
C PHE A 121 7.75 4.25 9.86
N SER A 122 8.86 3.77 9.29
CA SER A 122 8.85 2.69 8.30
C SER A 122 8.18 1.41 8.80
N THR A 123 8.36 1.05 10.08
CA THR A 123 7.73 -0.13 10.70
C THR A 123 6.21 -0.01 10.73
N TYR A 124 5.72 1.17 11.08
CA TYR A 124 4.29 1.46 11.12
C TYR A 124 3.68 1.57 9.72
N ALA A 125 4.34 2.30 8.82
CA ALA A 125 3.90 2.53 7.45
C ALA A 125 3.81 1.23 6.64
N PHE A 126 4.71 0.28 6.86
CA PHE A 126 4.71 -1.02 6.17
C PHE A 126 3.35 -1.72 6.27
N TRP A 127 2.72 -1.71 7.44
CA TRP A 127 1.42 -2.37 7.64
C TRP A 127 0.29 -1.71 6.87
N TRP A 128 0.26 -0.37 6.82
CA TRP A 128 -0.75 0.38 6.07
C TRP A 128 -0.59 0.22 4.56
N ILE A 129 0.67 0.29 4.08
CA ILE A 129 0.99 0.07 2.67
C ILE A 129 0.58 -1.34 2.26
N ARG A 130 0.96 -2.35 3.03
CA ARG A 130 0.59 -3.75 2.77
C ARG A 130 -0.92 -3.95 2.77
N GLN A 131 -1.61 -3.41 3.75
CA GLN A 131 -3.06 -3.52 3.88
C GLN A 131 -3.78 -2.90 2.66
N SER A 132 -3.36 -1.71 2.23
CA SER A 132 -3.93 -1.04 1.06
C SER A 132 -3.72 -1.85 -0.22
N MET A 133 -2.50 -2.33 -0.48
CA MET A 133 -2.20 -3.16 -1.65
C MET A 133 -2.97 -4.48 -1.65
N THR A 134 -3.04 -5.18 -0.50
CA THR A 134 -3.76 -6.45 -0.40
C THR A 134 -5.25 -6.25 -0.65
N ARG A 135 -5.83 -5.18 -0.11
CA ARG A 135 -7.23 -4.82 -0.34
C ARG A 135 -7.50 -4.47 -1.81
N ALA A 136 -6.61 -3.71 -2.44
CA ALA A 136 -6.71 -3.36 -3.86
C ALA A 136 -6.68 -4.62 -4.74
N ILE A 137 -5.75 -5.54 -4.49
CA ILE A 137 -5.69 -6.82 -5.19
C ILE A 137 -7.00 -7.60 -5.04
N ALA A 138 -7.53 -7.71 -3.83
CA ALA A 138 -8.78 -8.42 -3.59
C ALA A 138 -9.98 -7.81 -4.35
N CYS A 139 -9.99 -6.48 -4.51
CA CYS A 139 -11.09 -5.74 -5.13
C CYS A 139 -10.99 -5.54 -6.63
N GLN A 140 -9.77 -5.45 -7.18
CA GLN A 140 -9.54 -4.94 -8.54
C GLN A 140 -8.80 -5.93 -9.45
N SER A 141 -8.20 -7.01 -8.92
CA SER A 141 -7.39 -7.95 -9.73
C SER A 141 -8.20 -8.81 -10.70
N ARG A 142 -9.52 -8.84 -10.59
CA ARG A 142 -10.40 -9.69 -11.40
C ARG A 142 -11.29 -8.86 -12.31
N THR A 143 -11.46 -9.29 -13.56
CA THR A 143 -12.40 -8.70 -14.51
C THR A 143 -13.84 -8.74 -13.97
N ILE A 144 -14.26 -9.86 -13.40
CA ILE A 144 -15.52 -9.97 -12.65
C ILE A 144 -15.20 -9.84 -11.18
N ARG A 145 -15.63 -8.74 -10.56
CA ARG A 145 -15.37 -8.43 -9.16
C ARG A 145 -16.02 -9.47 -8.23
N LEU A 146 -15.22 -9.98 -7.32
CA LEU A 146 -15.70 -10.83 -6.24
C LEU A 146 -15.77 -10.04 -4.91
N PRO A 147 -16.71 -10.35 -4.01
CA PRO A 147 -16.68 -9.88 -2.64
C PRO A 147 -15.38 -10.27 -1.94
N VAL A 148 -14.88 -9.40 -1.04
CA VAL A 148 -13.57 -9.58 -0.38
C VAL A 148 -13.52 -10.90 0.40
N HIS A 149 -14.59 -11.27 1.11
CA HIS A 149 -14.64 -12.53 1.86
C HIS A 149 -14.48 -13.78 0.99
N LEU A 150 -14.97 -13.76 -0.26
CA LEU A 150 -14.75 -14.86 -1.20
C LEU A 150 -13.30 -14.90 -1.70
N SER A 151 -12.68 -13.75 -1.93
CA SER A 151 -11.27 -13.67 -2.29
C SER A 151 -10.37 -14.18 -1.17
N GLU A 152 -10.71 -13.91 0.08
CA GLU A 152 -10.01 -14.42 1.26
C GLU A 152 -10.17 -15.95 1.38
N ARG A 153 -11.39 -16.47 1.23
CA ARG A 153 -11.63 -17.92 1.20
C ARG A 153 -10.81 -18.61 0.11
N LEU A 154 -10.81 -18.10 -1.11
CA LEU A 154 -10.02 -18.64 -2.21
C LEU A 154 -8.52 -18.65 -1.91
N THR A 155 -8.02 -17.63 -1.22
CA THR A 155 -6.62 -17.56 -0.80
C THR A 155 -6.30 -18.61 0.26
N THR A 156 -7.21 -18.80 1.22
CA THR A 156 -7.10 -19.86 2.25
C THR A 156 -7.12 -21.25 1.64
N ILE A 157 -8.06 -21.53 0.72
CA ILE A 157 -8.14 -22.80 0.00
C ILE A 157 -6.83 -23.11 -0.73
N ARG A 158 -6.27 -22.13 -1.44
CA ARG A 158 -4.98 -22.28 -2.13
C ARG A 158 -3.84 -22.61 -1.17
N LYS A 159 -3.79 -21.94 -0.02
CA LYS A 159 -2.78 -22.18 1.00
C LYS A 159 -2.90 -23.59 1.55
N VAL A 160 -4.09 -23.99 1.98
CA VAL A 160 -4.36 -25.34 2.52
C VAL A 160 -4.05 -26.41 1.47
N SER A 161 -4.44 -26.21 0.22
CA SER A 161 -4.12 -27.13 -0.88
C SER A 161 -2.62 -27.30 -1.07
N LEU A 162 -1.83 -26.22 -0.99
CA LEU A 162 -0.37 -26.31 -1.08
C LEU A 162 0.25 -27.01 0.14
N ASP A 163 -0.22 -26.69 1.33
CA ASP A 163 0.27 -27.30 2.57
C ASP A 163 -0.02 -28.81 2.60
N LEU A 164 -1.22 -29.23 2.15
CA LEU A 164 -1.58 -30.65 1.99
C LEU A 164 -0.75 -31.33 0.89
N ALA A 165 -0.53 -30.67 -0.24
CA ALA A 165 0.30 -31.23 -1.30
C ALA A 165 1.73 -31.50 -0.82
N HIS A 166 2.29 -30.64 0.03
CA HIS A 166 3.58 -30.86 0.67
C HIS A 166 3.55 -32.03 1.65
N LYS A 167 2.46 -32.22 2.42
CA LYS A 167 2.31 -33.33 3.37
C LYS A 167 2.12 -34.68 2.66
N LEU A 168 1.29 -34.73 1.62
CA LEU A 168 0.89 -35.94 0.92
C LEU A 168 1.85 -36.33 -0.23
N GLY A 169 2.71 -35.41 -0.67
CA GLY A 169 3.56 -35.60 -1.85
C GLY A 169 2.81 -35.65 -3.18
N ALA A 170 1.49 -35.38 -3.19
CA ALA A 170 0.61 -35.33 -4.35
C ALA A 170 -0.43 -34.23 -4.20
N MET A 171 -1.07 -33.81 -5.32
CA MET A 171 -2.14 -32.79 -5.26
C MET A 171 -3.35 -33.33 -4.51
N PRO A 172 -3.83 -32.61 -3.47
CA PRO A 172 -4.95 -33.04 -2.64
C PRO A 172 -6.27 -33.05 -3.41
N ASN A 173 -7.15 -33.99 -3.04
CA ASN A 173 -8.53 -34.06 -3.55
C ASN A 173 -9.39 -32.97 -2.87
N ARG A 174 -10.55 -32.65 -3.48
CA ARG A 174 -11.50 -31.68 -2.92
C ARG A 174 -12.02 -32.09 -1.52
N LEU A 175 -12.22 -33.39 -1.30
CA LEU A 175 -12.61 -33.94 0.00
C LEU A 175 -11.56 -33.65 1.09
N GLU A 176 -10.31 -33.94 0.82
CA GLU A 176 -9.19 -33.70 1.73
C GLU A 176 -9.02 -32.23 2.10
N ILE A 177 -9.23 -31.33 1.11
CA ILE A 177 -9.20 -29.89 1.34
C ILE A 177 -10.39 -29.47 2.22
N ALA A 178 -11.59 -30.00 1.96
CA ALA A 178 -12.81 -29.68 2.70
C ALA A 178 -12.71 -30.17 4.16
N GLU A 179 -12.19 -31.36 4.38
CA GLU A 179 -11.94 -31.90 5.72
C GLU A 179 -10.93 -31.05 6.50
N GLU A 180 -9.79 -30.69 5.91
CA GLU A 180 -8.78 -29.84 6.58
C GLU A 180 -9.30 -28.43 6.89
N MET A 181 -10.27 -27.94 6.12
CA MET A 181 -10.88 -26.63 6.31
C MET A 181 -12.15 -26.64 7.15
N ASP A 182 -12.64 -27.80 7.54
CA ASP A 182 -13.93 -28.00 8.23
C ASP A 182 -15.11 -27.32 7.50
N ILE A 183 -15.19 -27.54 6.18
CA ILE A 183 -16.21 -26.92 5.30
C ILE A 183 -16.97 -28.04 4.60
N GLY A 184 -18.32 -27.90 4.54
CA GLY A 184 -19.16 -28.79 3.72
C GLY A 184 -18.88 -28.65 2.22
N LEU A 185 -19.11 -29.74 1.48
CA LEU A 185 -18.89 -29.85 0.03
C LEU A 185 -20.07 -29.32 -0.81
N GLU A 186 -20.89 -28.42 -0.27
CA GLU A 186 -22.00 -27.82 -1.03
C GLU A 186 -21.53 -26.84 -2.11
#